data_d913059b72625e72425a9b69eec15145
#
_entry.id   d913059b72625e72425a9b69eec15145
#
_cell.length_a   1.000
_cell.length_b   1.000
_cell.length_c   1.000
_cell.angle_alpha   90.00
_cell.angle_beta   90.00
_cell.angle_gamma   90.00
#
_symmetry.space_group_name_H-M   'P 1'
#
loop_
_entity.id
_entity.type
_entity.pdbx_description
1 polymer ?
#
loop_
_entity_poly.entity_id
_entity_poly.type
_entity_poly.pdbx_seq_one_letter_code
_entity_poly.pdbx_strand_id
1 'polypeptide(L)'
;NKRQHFVPKYVLRHFSTDASAKRINLFHIPSKKLIRGASLREQCYRDYFYGDDLEVERNLSVIEGAQANLIRELIQSKRVSGFKLPEIPLFLAMQYGRTLRSAEDQSDRFEAMAKLYLSGSFDGDDLRRVRIRVENSSMLSTANAIKTSRYYMT
;
A
#
# COMPACT_ATOMS: atom_id res chain seq x y z
N ASN A 1 -7.35 13.08 -2.66
CA ASN A 1 -5.95 13.51 -2.57
C ASN A 1 -5.16 12.96 -3.76
N LYS A 2 -4.52 13.84 -4.54
CA LYS A 2 -3.78 13.44 -5.74
C LYS A 2 -2.60 12.51 -5.41
N ARG A 3 -1.84 12.86 -4.36
CA ARG A 3 -0.65 12.09 -3.92
C ARG A 3 -1.06 10.98 -2.96
N GLN A 4 -1.03 9.75 -3.43
CA GLN A 4 -1.41 8.56 -2.68
C GLN A 4 -0.17 7.72 -2.38
N HIS A 5 0.05 7.42 -1.09
CA HIS A 5 1.24 6.71 -0.66
C HIS A 5 1.00 5.20 -0.67
N PHE A 6 1.82 4.47 -1.43
CA PHE A 6 1.79 2.99 -1.44
C PHE A 6 2.57 2.37 -0.25
N VAL A 7 3.49 3.11 0.36
CA VAL A 7 3.97 2.79 1.72
C VAL A 7 3.38 3.83 2.68
N PRO A 8 2.62 3.42 3.70
CA PRO A 8 1.96 4.36 4.58
C PRO A 8 2.93 5.25 5.34
N LYS A 9 2.58 6.53 5.48
CA LYS A 9 3.42 7.49 6.21
C LYS A 9 3.66 7.09 7.67
N TYR A 10 2.70 6.43 8.32
CA TYR A 10 2.88 5.99 9.70
C TYR A 10 4.00 4.96 9.82
N VAL A 11 4.19 4.07 8.84
CA VAL A 11 5.33 3.15 8.79
C VAL A 11 6.63 3.92 8.62
N LEU A 12 6.68 4.83 7.64
CA LEU A 12 7.90 5.60 7.35
C LEU A 12 8.35 6.47 8.54
N ARG A 13 7.41 6.98 9.34
CA ARG A 13 7.71 7.80 10.52
C ARG A 13 8.54 7.10 11.58
N HIS A 14 8.47 5.78 11.67
CA HIS A 14 9.32 5.00 12.59
C HIS A 14 10.80 5.00 12.20
N PHE A 15 11.13 5.39 10.97
CA PHE A 15 12.49 5.55 10.46
C PHE A 15 12.92 7.03 10.42
N SER A 16 12.16 7.90 11.08
CA SER A 16 12.47 9.33 11.07
C SER A 16 13.77 9.64 11.79
N THR A 17 14.51 10.60 11.26
CA THR A 17 15.76 11.09 11.79
C THR A 17 15.62 12.41 12.54
N ASP A 18 14.39 12.94 12.60
CA ASP A 18 14.09 14.20 13.25
C ASP A 18 12.89 14.09 14.20
N ALA A 19 12.83 14.93 15.22
CA ALA A 19 11.74 14.95 16.20
C ALA A 19 10.36 15.29 15.56
N SER A 20 10.35 15.97 14.42
CA SER A 20 9.11 16.31 13.70
C SER A 20 8.53 15.15 12.88
N ALA A 21 9.25 14.04 12.80
CA ALA A 21 8.90 12.85 12.00
C ALA A 21 8.58 13.18 10.52
N LYS A 22 9.33 14.13 9.95
CA LYS A 22 9.14 14.60 8.57
C LYS A 22 10.27 14.20 7.62
N ARG A 23 11.39 13.71 8.15
CA ARG A 23 12.60 13.39 7.38
C ARG A 23 13.08 11.98 7.68
N ILE A 24 13.56 11.29 6.64
CA ILE A 24 14.15 9.94 6.73
C ILE A 24 15.44 9.89 5.94
N ASN A 25 16.32 8.95 6.29
CA ASN A 25 17.48 8.64 5.47
C ASN A 25 17.11 7.54 4.47
N LEU A 26 17.59 7.67 3.24
CA LEU A 26 17.36 6.73 2.15
C LEU A 26 18.69 6.21 1.64
N PHE A 27 18.71 4.93 1.31
CA PHE A 27 19.80 4.33 0.58
C PHE A 27 19.33 3.89 -0.81
N HIS A 28 19.85 4.55 -1.84
CA HIS A 28 19.53 4.21 -3.22
C HIS A 28 20.40 3.05 -3.68
N ILE A 29 19.83 1.85 -3.71
CA ILE A 29 20.54 0.59 -3.97
C ILE A 29 21.31 0.60 -5.31
N PRO A 30 20.70 1.00 -6.46
CA PRO A 30 21.40 0.96 -7.73
C PRO A 30 22.65 1.82 -7.80
N SER A 31 22.58 3.04 -7.24
CA SER A 31 23.74 3.97 -7.25
C SER A 31 24.59 3.91 -5.98
N LYS A 32 24.21 3.06 -5.00
CA LYS A 32 24.87 2.93 -3.68
C LYS A 32 25.04 4.26 -2.94
N LYS A 33 24.10 5.19 -3.12
CA LYS A 33 24.14 6.53 -2.52
C LYS A 33 23.24 6.62 -1.30
N LEU A 34 23.78 7.19 -0.22
CA LEU A 34 23.01 7.58 0.96
C LEU A 34 22.48 9.00 0.77
N ILE A 35 21.17 9.18 0.87
CA ILE A 35 20.47 10.46 0.84
C ILE A 35 19.98 10.73 2.25
N ARG A 36 20.54 11.74 2.91
CA ARG A 36 20.20 12.09 4.29
C ARG A 36 19.09 13.13 4.33
N GLY A 37 18.19 12.99 5.28
CA GLY A 37 17.15 13.98 5.56
C GLY A 37 16.14 14.19 4.42
N ALA A 38 15.87 13.16 3.61
CA ALA A 38 14.88 13.24 2.55
C ALA A 38 13.49 13.49 3.14
N SER A 39 12.68 14.30 2.45
CA SER A 39 11.30 14.56 2.87
C SER A 39 10.47 13.28 2.82
N LEU A 40 9.90 12.88 3.96
CA LEU A 40 9.01 11.72 4.05
C LEU A 40 7.78 11.86 3.14
N ARG A 41 7.28 13.08 2.97
CA ARG A 41 6.13 13.38 2.11
C ARG A 41 6.40 13.03 0.64
N GLU A 42 7.66 13.12 0.21
CA GLU A 42 8.07 12.90 -1.18
C GLU A 42 8.54 11.45 -1.42
N GLN A 43 8.31 10.54 -0.45
CA GLN A 43 8.72 9.14 -0.60
C GLN A 43 7.52 8.22 -0.76
N CYS A 44 7.69 7.17 -1.56
CA CYS A 44 6.75 6.06 -1.68
C CYS A 44 5.32 6.51 -2.01
N TYR A 45 5.15 7.49 -2.88
CA TYR A 45 3.86 7.92 -3.39
C TYR A 45 3.81 7.86 -4.91
N ARG A 46 2.61 7.80 -5.44
CA ARG A 46 2.29 8.00 -6.85
C ARG A 46 1.00 8.80 -6.95
N ASP A 47 0.90 9.65 -7.96
CA ASP A 47 -0.33 10.38 -8.22
C ASP A 47 -1.41 9.37 -8.64
N TYR A 48 -2.57 9.45 -7.99
CA TYR A 48 -3.73 8.59 -8.24
C TYR A 48 -3.43 7.09 -8.23
N PHE A 49 -2.54 6.64 -7.32
CA PHE A 49 -2.15 5.24 -7.21
C PHE A 49 -3.34 4.29 -6.98
N TYR A 50 -4.32 4.73 -6.19
CA TYR A 50 -5.57 4.01 -5.94
C TYR A 50 -6.73 4.52 -6.80
N GLY A 51 -6.46 5.32 -7.83
CA GLY A 51 -7.45 6.00 -8.63
C GLY A 51 -7.87 7.36 -8.06
N ASP A 52 -8.83 7.98 -8.72
CA ASP A 52 -9.41 9.27 -8.35
C ASP A 52 -10.57 9.15 -7.35
N ASP A 53 -11.07 7.92 -7.12
CA ASP A 53 -12.07 7.64 -6.12
C ASP A 53 -11.50 7.79 -4.71
N LEU A 54 -12.11 8.68 -3.94
CA LEU A 54 -11.72 8.94 -2.56
C LEU A 54 -12.19 7.87 -1.57
N GLU A 55 -13.05 6.94 -1.98
CA GLU A 55 -13.57 5.90 -1.10
C GLU A 55 -12.47 4.94 -0.68
N VAL A 56 -11.62 4.52 -1.62
CA VAL A 56 -10.47 3.64 -1.33
C VAL A 56 -9.52 4.32 -0.33
N GLU A 57 -9.23 5.60 -0.52
CA GLU A 57 -8.34 6.35 0.38
C GLU A 57 -8.94 6.50 1.78
N ARG A 58 -10.26 6.72 1.89
CA ARG A 58 -10.95 6.78 3.20
C ARG A 58 -10.89 5.44 3.92
N ASN A 59 -11.19 4.34 3.24
CA ASN A 59 -11.16 3.01 3.81
C ASN A 59 -9.75 2.62 4.26
N LEU A 60 -8.74 2.92 3.45
CA LEU A 60 -7.34 2.73 3.83
C LEU A 60 -6.96 3.54 5.07
N SER A 61 -7.42 4.79 5.17
CA SER A 61 -7.13 5.65 6.33
C SER A 61 -7.64 5.06 7.65
N VAL A 62 -8.83 4.46 7.65
CA VAL A 62 -9.40 3.79 8.83
C VAL A 62 -8.53 2.60 9.25
N ILE A 63 -8.15 1.77 8.28
CA ILE A 63 -7.31 0.59 8.52
C ILE A 63 -5.91 1.02 8.99
N GLU A 64 -5.32 2.03 8.37
CA GLU A 64 -4.03 2.59 8.77
C GLU A 64 -4.03 3.10 10.21
N GLY A 65 -5.13 3.67 10.67
CA GLY A 65 -5.27 4.09 12.07
C GLY A 65 -5.14 2.91 13.04
N ALA A 66 -5.82 1.79 12.77
CA ALA A 66 -5.73 0.58 13.57
C ALA A 66 -4.31 -0.04 13.52
N GLN A 67 -3.73 -0.13 12.33
CA GLN A 67 -2.39 -0.66 12.12
C GLN A 67 -1.30 0.20 12.76
N ALA A 68 -1.44 1.51 12.76
CA ALA A 68 -0.51 2.42 13.42
C ALA A 68 -0.47 2.17 14.93
N ASN A 69 -1.60 1.85 15.56
CA ASN A 69 -1.67 1.49 16.97
C ASN A 69 -0.97 0.14 17.24
N LEU A 70 -1.22 -0.86 16.40
CA LEU A 70 -0.56 -2.17 16.49
C LEU A 70 0.97 -2.02 16.42
N ILE A 71 1.48 -1.30 15.42
CA ILE A 71 2.93 -1.12 15.24
C ILE A 71 3.55 -0.35 16.41
N ARG A 72 2.86 0.69 16.91
CA ARG A 72 3.33 1.44 18.07
C ARG A 72 3.47 0.54 19.31
N GLU A 73 2.47 -0.28 19.56
CA GLU A 73 2.49 -1.23 20.69
C GLU A 73 3.61 -2.26 20.54
N LEU A 74 3.80 -2.81 19.33
CA LEU A 74 4.89 -3.73 19.04
C LEU A 74 6.27 -3.12 19.32
N ILE A 75 6.50 -1.89 18.89
CA ILE A 75 7.76 -1.19 19.09
C ILE A 75 8.00 -0.90 20.57
N GLN A 76 6.97 -0.49 21.31
CA GLN A 76 7.07 -0.12 22.73
C GLN A 76 7.22 -1.35 23.62
N SER A 77 6.38 -2.36 23.44
CA SER A 77 6.34 -3.53 24.32
C SER A 77 7.34 -4.61 23.94
N LYS A 78 7.79 -4.61 22.67
CA LYS A 78 8.57 -5.69 22.05
C LYS A 78 7.88 -7.07 22.17
N ARG A 79 6.58 -7.06 22.41
CA ARG A 79 5.73 -8.26 22.54
C ARG A 79 4.40 -8.01 21.84
N VAL A 80 3.79 -9.08 21.36
CA VAL A 80 2.42 -9.07 20.88
C VAL A 80 1.58 -9.81 21.91
N SER A 81 0.50 -9.19 22.37
CA SER A 81 -0.49 -9.95 23.15
C SER A 81 -1.13 -11.02 22.26
N GLY A 82 -1.42 -12.18 22.81
CA GLY A 82 -2.02 -13.29 22.05
C GLY A 82 -3.29 -12.87 21.29
N PHE A 83 -4.03 -11.92 21.84
CA PHE A 83 -5.24 -11.34 21.24
C PHE A 83 -4.96 -10.59 19.91
N LYS A 84 -3.77 -10.02 19.74
CA LYS A 84 -3.39 -9.25 18.53
C LYS A 84 -2.58 -10.06 17.51
N LEU A 85 -2.27 -11.30 17.81
CA LEU A 85 -1.51 -12.16 16.88
C LEU A 85 -2.13 -12.24 15.47
N PRO A 86 -3.48 -12.34 15.32
CA PRO A 86 -4.10 -12.38 13.99
C PRO A 86 -3.96 -11.08 13.19
N GLU A 87 -3.75 -9.93 13.85
CA GLU A 87 -3.60 -8.64 13.17
C GLU A 87 -2.28 -8.50 12.41
N ILE A 88 -1.24 -9.25 12.81
CA ILE A 88 0.08 -9.18 12.18
C ILE A 88 0.10 -9.73 10.76
N PRO A 89 -0.37 -10.95 10.47
CA PRO A 89 -0.46 -11.45 9.10
C PRO A 89 -1.29 -10.54 8.20
N LEU A 90 -2.37 -9.97 8.74
CA LEU A 90 -3.21 -9.03 8.05
C LEU A 90 -2.46 -7.74 7.69
N PHE A 91 -1.72 -7.18 8.65
CA PHE A 91 -0.84 -6.04 8.40
C PHE A 91 0.18 -6.34 7.29
N LEU A 92 0.85 -7.48 7.37
CA LEU A 92 1.86 -7.89 6.38
C LEU A 92 1.25 -8.08 4.99
N ALA A 93 0.10 -8.76 4.89
CA ALA A 93 -0.61 -8.97 3.64
C ALA A 93 -1.02 -7.64 2.99
N MET A 94 -1.50 -6.69 3.79
CA MET A 94 -1.83 -5.36 3.31
C MET A 94 -0.62 -4.58 2.83
N GLN A 95 0.47 -4.61 3.59
CA GLN A 95 1.69 -3.91 3.17
C GLN A 95 2.24 -4.50 1.88
N TYR A 96 2.22 -5.83 1.73
CA TYR A 96 2.62 -6.50 0.50
C TYR A 96 1.73 -6.11 -0.69
N GLY A 97 0.41 -6.19 -0.53
CA GLY A 97 -0.55 -5.87 -1.60
C GLY A 97 -0.53 -4.41 -2.06
N ARG A 98 -0.02 -3.50 -1.22
CA ARG A 98 0.11 -2.06 -1.53
C ARG A 98 1.42 -1.69 -2.20
N THR A 99 2.37 -2.61 -2.34
CA THR A 99 3.64 -2.28 -2.98
C THR A 99 3.45 -1.98 -4.47
N LEU A 100 4.27 -1.06 -4.98
CA LEU A 100 4.30 -0.76 -6.41
C LEU A 100 4.55 -2.04 -7.23
N ARG A 101 5.44 -2.89 -6.77
CA ARG A 101 5.72 -4.18 -7.40
C ARG A 101 4.50 -5.09 -7.49
N SER A 102 3.73 -5.20 -6.41
CA SER A 102 2.51 -6.01 -6.40
C SER A 102 1.46 -5.48 -7.38
N ALA A 103 1.31 -4.15 -7.47
CA ALA A 103 0.40 -3.53 -8.43
C ALA A 103 0.85 -3.77 -9.87
N GLU A 104 2.13 -3.65 -10.15
CA GLU A 104 2.72 -3.92 -11.48
C GLU A 104 2.57 -5.39 -11.86
N ASP A 105 2.92 -6.33 -10.99
CA ASP A 105 2.80 -7.77 -11.25
C ASP A 105 1.35 -8.19 -11.56
N GLN A 106 0.37 -7.61 -10.88
CA GLN A 106 -1.05 -7.88 -11.14
C GLN A 106 -1.49 -7.29 -12.48
N SER A 107 -1.06 -6.08 -12.78
CA SER A 107 -1.35 -5.41 -14.04
C SER A 107 -0.78 -6.18 -15.23
N ASP A 108 0.47 -6.62 -15.13
CA ASP A 108 1.13 -7.39 -16.20
C ASP A 108 0.43 -8.73 -16.46
N ARG A 109 0.01 -9.42 -15.39
CA ARG A 109 -0.79 -10.66 -15.50
C ARG A 109 -2.13 -10.42 -16.17
N PHE A 110 -2.82 -9.34 -15.79
CA PHE A 110 -4.09 -8.98 -16.39
C PHE A 110 -3.93 -8.62 -17.88
N GLU A 111 -2.90 -7.83 -18.21
CA GLU A 111 -2.61 -7.45 -19.59
C GLU A 111 -2.30 -8.67 -20.46
N ALA A 112 -1.50 -9.61 -19.93
CA ALA A 112 -1.20 -10.87 -20.61
C ALA A 112 -2.49 -11.71 -20.84
N MET A 113 -3.36 -11.78 -19.86
CA MET A 113 -4.63 -12.46 -19.97
C MET A 113 -5.59 -11.77 -20.95
N ALA A 114 -5.66 -10.45 -20.89
CA ALA A 114 -6.48 -9.66 -21.82
C ALA A 114 -6.01 -9.83 -23.28
N LYS A 115 -4.69 -9.81 -23.52
CA LYS A 115 -4.12 -10.09 -24.84
C LYS A 115 -4.46 -11.48 -25.34
N LEU A 116 -4.47 -12.48 -24.46
CA LEU A 116 -4.81 -13.85 -24.81
C LEU A 116 -6.28 -14.02 -25.21
N TYR A 117 -7.19 -13.41 -24.47
CA TYR A 117 -8.63 -13.58 -24.68
C TYR A 117 -9.25 -12.56 -25.63
N LEU A 118 -8.64 -11.39 -25.80
CA LEU A 118 -9.20 -10.24 -26.48
C LEU A 118 -8.34 -9.77 -27.66
N SER A 119 -7.47 -10.64 -28.17
CA SER A 119 -6.55 -10.32 -29.26
C SER A 119 -7.28 -9.66 -30.43
N GLY A 120 -7.08 -8.37 -30.62
CA GLY A 120 -7.54 -7.58 -31.75
C GLY A 120 -8.72 -6.62 -31.47
N SER A 121 -9.25 -6.55 -30.26
CA SER A 121 -10.47 -5.76 -29.98
C SER A 121 -10.28 -4.53 -29.11
N PHE A 122 -9.07 -4.29 -28.58
CA PHE A 122 -8.78 -3.16 -27.69
C PHE A 122 -7.69 -2.25 -28.21
N ASP A 123 -7.92 -0.95 -28.15
CA ASP A 123 -6.84 0.02 -28.34
C ASP A 123 -6.02 0.22 -27.06
N GLY A 124 -4.91 0.98 -27.16
CA GLY A 124 -4.01 1.21 -26.04
C GLY A 124 -4.65 1.98 -24.87
N ASP A 125 -5.65 2.81 -25.13
CA ASP A 125 -6.34 3.60 -24.12
C ASP A 125 -7.35 2.76 -23.35
N ASP A 126 -8.01 1.82 -23.98
CA ASP A 126 -8.92 0.87 -23.34
C ASP A 126 -8.15 -0.06 -22.41
N LEU A 127 -7.01 -0.60 -22.84
CA LEU A 127 -6.13 -1.41 -21.99
C LEU A 127 -5.64 -0.62 -20.78
N ARG A 128 -5.29 0.65 -20.94
CA ARG A 128 -4.88 1.52 -19.84
C ARG A 128 -6.00 1.73 -18.82
N ARG A 129 -7.22 1.98 -19.24
CA ARG A 129 -8.40 2.14 -18.36
C ARG A 129 -8.71 0.87 -17.59
N VAL A 130 -8.64 -0.27 -18.25
CA VAL A 130 -8.85 -1.57 -17.62
C VAL A 130 -7.75 -1.88 -16.63
N ARG A 131 -6.48 -1.59 -16.96
CA ARG A 131 -5.34 -1.72 -16.07
C ARG A 131 -5.55 -0.97 -14.76
N ILE A 132 -5.90 0.32 -14.82
CA ILE A 132 -6.19 1.15 -13.64
C ILE A 132 -7.33 0.54 -12.82
N ARG A 133 -8.38 0.04 -13.47
CA ARG A 133 -9.53 -0.57 -12.80
C ARG A 133 -9.17 -1.87 -12.07
N VAL A 134 -8.29 -2.69 -12.63
CA VAL A 134 -7.79 -3.93 -12.00
C VAL A 134 -6.87 -3.64 -10.83
N GLU A 135 -5.94 -2.71 -10.97
CA GLU A 135 -5.09 -2.25 -9.87
C GLU A 135 -5.95 -1.80 -8.68
N ASN A 136 -7.00 -1.02 -8.93
CA ASN A 136 -7.94 -0.57 -7.90
C ASN A 136 -8.78 -1.72 -7.31
N SER A 137 -9.25 -2.65 -8.14
CA SER A 137 -10.07 -3.78 -7.69
C SER A 137 -9.32 -4.73 -6.77
N SER A 138 -8.03 -4.97 -7.02
CA SER A 138 -7.22 -5.83 -6.16
C SER A 138 -7.02 -5.24 -4.77
N MET A 139 -6.88 -3.90 -4.69
CA MET A 139 -6.80 -3.18 -3.43
C MET A 139 -8.13 -3.19 -2.67
N LEU A 140 -9.24 -2.99 -3.37
CA LEU A 140 -10.59 -3.12 -2.82
C LEU A 140 -10.88 -4.54 -2.32
N SER A 141 -10.45 -5.57 -3.05
CA SER A 141 -10.57 -6.97 -2.63
C SER A 141 -9.80 -7.25 -1.35
N THR A 142 -8.57 -6.75 -1.24
CA THR A 142 -7.77 -6.86 -0.02
C THR A 142 -8.42 -6.11 1.15
N ALA A 143 -8.90 -4.89 0.94
CA ALA A 143 -9.61 -4.11 1.94
C ALA A 143 -10.91 -4.76 2.39
N ASN A 144 -11.68 -5.36 1.47
CA ASN A 144 -12.92 -6.09 1.77
C ASN A 144 -12.64 -7.40 2.51
N ALA A 145 -11.61 -8.15 2.15
CA ALA A 145 -11.18 -9.35 2.89
C ALA A 145 -10.86 -9.02 4.35
N ILE A 146 -10.23 -7.88 4.58
CA ILE A 146 -9.93 -7.39 5.92
C ILE A 146 -11.18 -6.99 6.68
N LYS A 147 -12.10 -6.29 6.03
CA LYS A 147 -13.37 -5.89 6.64
C LYS A 147 -14.18 -7.12 7.05
N THR A 148 -14.20 -8.14 6.22
CA THR A 148 -14.89 -9.41 6.49
C THR A 148 -14.23 -10.19 7.61
N SER A 149 -12.89 -10.23 7.69
CA SER A 149 -12.18 -10.92 8.76
C SER A 149 -12.44 -10.31 10.15
N ARG A 150 -12.74 -9.00 10.23
CA ARG A 150 -13.13 -8.35 11.49
C ARG A 150 -14.45 -8.85 12.06
N TYR A 151 -15.41 -9.25 11.21
CA TYR A 151 -16.71 -9.78 11.66
C TYR A 151 -16.64 -11.21 12.22
N TYR A 152 -15.58 -11.95 11.91
CA TYR A 152 -15.38 -13.31 12.41
C TYR A 152 -14.47 -13.38 13.64
N MET A 153 -13.95 -12.25 14.12
CA MET A 153 -13.07 -12.18 15.30
C MET A 153 -13.76 -11.56 16.55
N THR A 154 -15.04 -11.26 16.48
CA THR A 154 -15.89 -10.86 17.63
C THR A 154 -16.70 -12.04 18.11
#